data_63f8e436915ce39aa316147be8da1a59
#
_entry.id   63f8e436915ce39aa316147be8da1a59
#
_cell.length_a   1.000
_cell.length_b   1.000
_cell.length_c   1.000
_cell.angle_alpha   90.00
_cell.angle_beta   90.00
_cell.angle_gamma   90.00
#
_symmetry.space_group_name_H-M   'P 1'
#
loop_
_entity.id
_entity.type
_entity.pdbx_description
1 polymer ?
#
loop_
_entity_poly.entity_id
_entity_poly.type
_entity_poly.pdbx_seq_one_letter_code
_entity_poly.pdbx_strand_id
1 'polypeptide(L)'
;MRFSDRTLRRFWKAGRAKGIEPRSAEHLKELLSALDAAARPGDMAQPGWDFHPLTGDRKSQYAVEVRGLFRLIFEWENDEAVRVRQEDYHGR
;
A
#
# COMPACT_ATOMS: atom_id res chain seq x y z
N MET A 1 11.28 -1.55 -3.07
CA MET A 1 10.16 -1.33 -2.15
C MET A 1 10.53 -1.86 -0.78
N ARG A 2 10.33 -1.06 0.24
CA ARG A 2 10.67 -1.46 1.61
C ARG A 2 9.45 -1.37 2.51
N PHE A 3 9.30 -2.36 3.38
CA PHE A 3 8.13 -2.51 4.23
C PHE A 3 8.42 -2.16 5.69
N SER A 4 7.42 -1.58 6.35
CA SER A 4 7.44 -1.44 7.80
C SER A 4 6.37 -2.32 8.45
N ASP A 5 5.74 -3.19 7.67
CA ASP A 5 4.65 -4.06 8.10
C ASP A 5 5.08 -5.49 7.79
N ARG A 6 5.32 -6.27 8.84
CA ARG A 6 5.83 -7.63 8.68
C ARG A 6 4.84 -8.53 7.94
N THR A 7 3.56 -8.40 8.24
CA THR A 7 2.52 -9.20 7.59
C THR A 7 2.53 -8.95 6.09
N LEU A 8 2.59 -7.69 5.71
CA LEU A 8 2.59 -7.32 4.30
C LEU A 8 3.86 -7.78 3.61
N ARG A 9 5.00 -7.67 4.27
CA ARG A 9 6.26 -8.12 3.70
C ARG A 9 6.25 -9.62 3.44
N ARG A 10 5.73 -10.40 4.38
CA ARG A 10 5.64 -11.85 4.21
C ARG A 10 4.74 -12.22 3.05
N PHE A 11 3.64 -11.49 2.91
CA PHE A 11 2.73 -11.70 1.80
C PHE A 11 3.44 -11.45 0.47
N TRP A 12 4.14 -10.33 0.38
CA TRP A 12 4.82 -9.96 -0.87
C TRP A 12 5.98 -10.89 -1.19
N LYS A 13 6.82 -11.18 -0.22
CA LYS A 13 8.06 -11.91 -0.48
C LYS A 13 7.90 -13.42 -0.47
N ALA A 14 7.00 -13.95 0.33
CA ALA A 14 6.88 -15.39 0.51
C ALA A 14 5.50 -15.94 0.17
N GLY A 15 4.58 -15.09 -0.26
CA GLY A 15 3.24 -15.54 -0.60
C GLY A 15 2.40 -15.95 0.60
N ARG A 16 2.79 -15.55 1.80
CA ARG A 16 2.08 -15.95 3.00
C ARG A 16 0.91 -15.02 3.25
N ALA A 17 -0.29 -15.56 3.27
CA ALA A 17 -1.50 -14.78 3.37
C ALA A 17 -2.01 -14.60 4.81
N LYS A 18 -1.29 -15.10 5.80
CA LYS A 18 -1.71 -14.94 7.18
C LYS A 18 -1.76 -13.45 7.53
N GLY A 19 -2.89 -13.01 8.08
CA GLY A 19 -3.07 -11.61 8.42
C GLY A 19 -3.53 -10.74 7.26
N ILE A 20 -3.73 -11.33 6.08
CA ILE A 20 -4.24 -10.62 4.92
C ILE A 20 -5.71 -10.96 4.75
N GLU A 21 -6.53 -9.96 4.51
CA GLU A 21 -7.97 -10.15 4.30
C GLU A 21 -8.17 -10.95 3.01
N PRO A 22 -8.76 -12.16 3.09
CA PRO A 22 -8.81 -13.04 1.91
C PRO A 22 -9.48 -12.43 0.70
N ARG A 23 -10.52 -11.62 0.90
CA ARG A 23 -11.25 -11.04 -0.22
C ARG A 23 -10.45 -9.99 -0.97
N SER A 24 -9.42 -9.46 -0.36
CA SER A 24 -8.60 -8.43 -0.99
C SER A 24 -7.21 -8.90 -1.37
N ALA A 25 -6.89 -10.18 -1.15
CA ALA A 25 -5.53 -10.66 -1.38
C ALA A 25 -5.07 -10.45 -2.82
N GLU A 26 -5.91 -10.75 -3.80
CA GLU A 26 -5.54 -10.57 -5.20
C GLU A 26 -5.35 -9.12 -5.56
N HIS A 27 -6.26 -8.27 -5.11
CA HIS A 27 -6.15 -6.85 -5.38
C HIS A 27 -4.91 -6.25 -4.71
N LEU A 28 -4.65 -6.68 -3.47
CA LEU A 28 -3.47 -6.22 -2.75
C LEU A 28 -2.19 -6.62 -3.49
N LYS A 29 -2.15 -7.82 -4.02
CA LYS A 29 -1.00 -8.27 -4.80
C LYS A 29 -0.82 -7.39 -6.03
N GLU A 30 -1.90 -7.04 -6.69
CA GLU A 30 -1.85 -6.15 -7.84
C GLU A 30 -1.30 -4.78 -7.47
N LEU A 31 -1.79 -4.23 -6.35
CA LEU A 31 -1.31 -2.93 -5.87
C LEU A 31 0.18 -2.97 -5.55
N LEU A 32 0.62 -4.01 -4.86
CA LEU A 32 2.04 -4.14 -4.51
C LEU A 32 2.91 -4.32 -5.74
N SER A 33 2.44 -5.06 -6.74
CA SER A 33 3.19 -5.22 -7.99
C SER A 33 3.35 -3.87 -8.69
N ALA A 34 2.28 -3.08 -8.73
CA ALA A 34 2.33 -1.77 -9.35
C ALA A 34 3.26 -0.84 -8.58
N LEU A 35 3.21 -0.90 -7.25
CA LEU A 35 4.04 -0.06 -6.41
C LEU A 35 5.51 -0.40 -6.57
N ASP A 36 5.82 -1.67 -6.69
CA ASP A 36 7.19 -2.11 -6.89
C ASP A 36 7.75 -1.63 -8.23
N ALA A 37 6.89 -1.51 -9.24
CA ALA A 37 7.29 -1.07 -10.57
C ALA A 37 7.20 0.43 -10.77
N ALA A 38 6.64 1.16 -9.82
CA ALA A 38 6.36 2.58 -9.99
C ALA A 38 7.66 3.39 -10.06
N ALA A 39 7.65 4.40 -10.93
CA ALA A 39 8.77 5.34 -11.04
C ALA A 39 8.56 6.56 -10.14
N ARG A 40 7.33 6.82 -9.74
CA ARG A 40 6.97 7.93 -8.87
C ARG A 40 5.66 7.59 -8.15
N PRO A 41 5.36 8.27 -7.03
CA PRO A 41 4.12 7.97 -6.29
C PRO A 41 2.85 8.07 -7.13
N GLY A 42 2.78 9.05 -8.02
CA GLY A 42 1.60 9.27 -8.83
C GLY A 42 1.27 8.14 -9.80
N ASP A 43 2.21 7.23 -10.03
CA ASP A 43 1.92 6.06 -10.87
C ASP A 43 0.85 5.18 -10.24
N MET A 44 0.56 5.38 -8.95
CA MET A 44 -0.51 4.63 -8.27
C MET A 44 -1.88 5.26 -8.48
N ALA A 45 -1.98 6.34 -9.24
CA ALA A 45 -3.25 7.02 -9.47
C ALA A 45 -4.02 6.34 -10.61
N GLN A 46 -4.45 5.11 -10.37
CA GLN A 46 -5.20 4.33 -11.33
C GLN A 46 -6.68 4.37 -11.00
N PRO A 47 -7.56 4.19 -12.00
CA PRO A 47 -9.00 4.20 -11.73
C PRO A 47 -9.37 3.18 -10.66
N GLY A 48 -10.15 3.62 -9.68
CA GLY A 48 -10.64 2.74 -8.63
C GLY A 48 -9.70 2.55 -7.46
N TRP A 49 -8.48 3.06 -7.53
CA TRP A 49 -7.51 2.87 -6.44
C TRP A 49 -7.56 3.99 -5.41
N ASP A 50 -8.23 5.08 -5.73
CA ASP A 50 -8.41 6.21 -4.82
C ASP A 50 -7.08 6.68 -4.23
N PHE A 51 -6.09 6.83 -5.12
CA PHE A 51 -4.78 7.34 -4.71
C PHE A 51 -4.89 8.79 -4.25
N HIS A 52 -4.30 9.08 -3.10
CA HIS A 52 -4.22 10.47 -2.65
C HIS A 52 -3.07 10.65 -1.67
N PRO A 53 -2.43 11.81 -1.69
CA PRO A 53 -1.46 12.15 -0.65
C PRO A 53 -2.22 12.50 0.62
N LEU A 54 -1.62 12.20 1.76
CA LEU A 54 -2.22 12.55 3.05
C LEU A 54 -1.82 13.97 3.43
N THR A 55 -2.55 14.55 4.36
CA THR A 55 -2.35 15.95 4.74
C THR A 55 -1.99 16.06 6.22
N GLY A 56 -1.71 17.30 6.65
CA GLY A 56 -1.38 17.57 8.03
C GLY A 56 -0.04 16.94 8.42
N ASP A 57 -0.03 16.28 9.55
CA ASP A 57 1.19 15.64 10.06
C ASP A 57 1.65 14.49 9.19
N ARG A 58 0.83 14.06 8.25
CA ARG A 58 1.12 12.91 7.42
C ARG A 58 1.41 13.29 5.97
N LYS A 59 1.80 14.51 5.73
CA LYS A 59 1.90 15.03 4.36
C LYS A 59 2.96 14.38 3.49
N SER A 60 3.85 13.59 4.05
CA SER A 60 4.83 12.85 3.25
C SER A 60 4.35 11.44 2.90
N GLN A 61 3.13 11.12 3.26
CA GLN A 61 2.57 9.78 3.07
C GLN A 61 1.53 9.77 1.97
N TYR A 62 1.38 8.62 1.34
CA TYR A 62 0.40 8.41 0.26
C TYR A 62 -0.44 7.21 0.59
N ALA A 63 -1.66 7.20 0.09
CA ALA A 63 -2.59 6.10 0.36
C ALA A 63 -3.28 5.64 -0.91
N VAL A 64 -3.53 4.33 -1.00
CA VAL A 64 -4.49 3.77 -1.95
C VAL A 64 -5.41 2.87 -1.17
N GLU A 65 -6.67 2.80 -1.60
CA GLU A 65 -7.65 1.98 -0.91
C GLU A 65 -7.60 0.53 -1.36
N VAL A 66 -7.81 -0.37 -0.41
CA VAL A 66 -7.88 -1.79 -0.70
C VAL A 66 -9.31 -2.24 -0.43
N ARG A 67 -10.16 -2.08 -1.45
CA ARG A 67 -11.58 -2.50 -1.47
C ARG A 67 -12.41 -1.93 -0.32
N GLY A 68 -12.07 -0.73 0.14
CA GLY A 68 -12.81 -0.10 1.21
C GLY A 68 -12.62 -0.73 2.58
N LEU A 69 -11.72 -1.70 2.70
CA LEU A 69 -11.48 -2.41 3.95
C LEU A 69 -10.32 -1.83 4.73
N PHE A 70 -9.27 -1.46 4.04
CA PHE A 70 -8.12 -0.82 4.66
C PHE A 70 -7.37 -0.05 3.58
N ARG A 71 -6.32 0.66 4.02
CA ARG A 71 -5.50 1.44 3.10
C ARG A 71 -4.09 0.87 3.04
N LEU A 72 -3.49 0.96 1.88
CA LEU A 72 -2.07 0.70 1.71
C LEU A 72 -1.38 2.06 1.78
N ILE A 73 -0.52 2.24 2.77
CA ILE A 73 0.18 3.50 3.01
C ILE A 73 1.64 3.33 2.63
N PHE A 74 2.22 4.35 2.02
CA PHE A 74 3.64 4.31 1.70
C PHE A 74 4.21 5.72 1.65
N GLU A 75 5.53 5.78 1.72
CA GLU A 75 6.28 7.01 1.53
C GLU A 75 7.26 6.79 0.40
N TRP A 76 7.98 7.81 0.01
CA TRP A 76 8.85 7.72 -1.16
C TRP A 76 10.22 8.27 -0.83
N GLU A 77 11.27 7.46 -1.05
CA GLU A 77 12.65 7.87 -0.84
C GLU A 77 13.53 7.12 -1.83
N ASN A 78 14.54 7.81 -2.35
CA ASN A 78 15.52 7.20 -3.25
C ASN A 78 14.85 6.45 -4.40
N ASP A 79 13.82 7.08 -4.96
CA ASP A 79 13.10 6.57 -6.13
C ASP A 79 12.38 5.24 -5.88
N GLU A 80 12.01 4.98 -4.64
CA GLU A 80 11.22 3.78 -4.35
C GLU A 80 10.24 4.02 -3.22
N ALA A 81 9.25 3.16 -3.15
CA ALA A 81 8.29 3.18 -2.05
C ALA A 81 8.94 2.60 -0.81
N VAL A 82 8.76 3.29 0.31
CA VAL A 82 9.33 2.86 1.59
C VAL A 82 8.26 2.92 2.67
N ARG A 83 8.55 2.26 3.78
CA ARG A 83 7.63 2.19 4.93
C ARG A 83 6.22 1.77 4.49
N VAL A 84 6.17 0.79 3.60
CA VAL A 84 4.92 0.29 3.04
C VAL A 84 4.21 -0.54 4.10
N ARG A 85 2.94 -0.21 4.34
CA ARG A 85 2.19 -0.87 5.41
C ARG A 85 0.68 -0.79 5.16
N GLN A 86 -0.05 -1.65 5.85
CA GLN A 86 -1.51 -1.59 5.86
C GLN A 86 -1.97 -0.70 7.00
N GLU A 87 -3.06 0.00 6.80
CA GLU A 87 -3.66 0.80 7.85
C GLU A 87 -5.16 0.58 7.84
N ASP A 88 -5.72 0.30 9.01
CA ASP A 88 -7.15 0.07 9.13
C ASP A 88 -7.93 1.31 8.73
N TYR A 89 -8.79 1.15 7.75
CA TYR A 89 -9.57 2.24 7.22
C TYR A 89 -10.72 2.62 8.14
N HIS A 90 -11.18 1.69 8.93
CA HIS A 90 -12.35 1.91 9.77
C HIS A 90 -12.01 2.36 11.18
N GLY A 91 -10.81 2.45 11.48
CA GLY A 91 -10.42 2.81 12.84
C GLY A 91 -10.85 4.16 13.24
N ARG A 92 -11.29 4.76 12.49
CA ARG A 92 -11.57 5.95 12.93
C ARG A 92 -11.91 6.64 12.61
#